data_64506c1c5da6779edd2e19f4f2a2cdcd
#
_entry.id   64506c1c5da6779edd2e19f4f2a2cdcd
#
_cell.length_a   1.000
_cell.length_b   1.000
_cell.length_c   1.000
_cell.angle_alpha   90.00
_cell.angle_beta   90.00
_cell.angle_gamma   90.00
#
_symmetry.space_group_name_H-M   'P 1'
#
loop_
_entity.id
_entity.type
_entity.pdbx_description
1 polymer ?
#
loop_
_entity_poly.entity_id
_entity_poly.type
_entity_poly.pdbx_seq_one_letter_code
_entity_poly.pdbx_strand_id
1 'polypeptide(L)'
;SDVYKRQDFCQHGRDRVIQYVKDKYGKDAVSQIATFGTMAARAAIRDVGRVLEQGYNFVDGIAKLIPNKPGQYMTIEMAKKEEKQLGEREKNEDEVRQLLSLAQQLEGMTRNVGMHAGGVLIAPGRLTDFCPLYTQEAKDSKDQESGSVISQFDKDDVEAIGLVKFDFLGLTTLTILAAAEKWIKTLHADRKDWNIGEILLDDQKAFEVLKNANTVAVFQLESRGMQGMLREAKPDRFEDIIALVALYRPGPMDLIPDFIERKHGRQKVE
;
A
#
# COMPACT_ATOMS: atom_id res chain seq x y z
N SER A 1 -12.28 14.83 -13.47
CA SER A 1 -13.26 13.76 -13.37
C SER A 1 -12.67 12.64 -12.53
N ASP A 2 -13.29 12.33 -11.41
CA ASP A 2 -12.79 11.34 -10.47
C ASP A 2 -13.18 9.94 -10.94
N VAL A 3 -12.36 9.37 -11.79
CA VAL A 3 -12.44 7.97 -12.22
C VAL A 3 -12.08 7.02 -11.05
N TYR A 4 -11.56 7.58 -9.96
CA TYR A 4 -11.05 6.84 -8.83
C TYR A 4 -11.75 7.26 -7.54
N LYS A 5 -12.42 6.31 -6.89
CA LYS A 5 -13.01 6.51 -5.56
C LYS A 5 -12.35 5.57 -4.56
N ARG A 6 -11.74 6.14 -3.53
CA ARG A 6 -11.14 5.42 -2.41
C ARG A 6 -12.03 5.58 -1.18
N GLN A 7 -12.30 4.46 -0.51
CA GLN A 7 -12.98 4.42 0.76
C GLN A 7 -12.28 3.42 1.68
N ASP A 8 -11.89 3.89 2.85
CA ASP A 8 -11.30 3.04 3.87
C ASP A 8 -12.39 2.41 4.73
N PHE A 9 -12.30 1.10 4.95
CA PHE A 9 -13.26 0.33 5.73
C PHE A 9 -12.58 -0.38 6.90
N CYS A 10 -13.35 -0.67 7.95
CA CYS A 10 -12.94 -1.61 8.97
C CYS A 10 -12.59 -2.96 8.31
N GLN A 11 -11.39 -3.48 8.56
CA GLN A 11 -10.90 -4.69 7.88
C GLN A 11 -11.83 -5.89 8.08
N HIS A 12 -12.37 -6.09 9.28
CA HIS A 12 -13.32 -7.17 9.56
C HIS A 12 -14.69 -6.98 8.89
N GLY A 13 -15.04 -5.76 8.53
CA GLY A 13 -16.32 -5.45 7.86
C GLY A 13 -16.23 -5.37 6.34
N ARG A 14 -15.02 -5.35 5.77
CA ARG A 14 -14.79 -5.13 4.34
C ARG A 14 -15.50 -6.14 3.45
N ASP A 15 -15.43 -7.42 3.79
CA ASP A 15 -16.03 -8.48 2.99
C ASP A 15 -17.55 -8.39 2.94
N ARG A 16 -18.19 -7.94 4.04
CA ARG A 16 -19.64 -7.67 4.06
C ARG A 16 -20.01 -6.52 3.11
N VAL A 17 -19.15 -5.51 2.98
CA VAL A 17 -19.37 -4.40 2.04
C VAL A 17 -19.25 -4.89 0.62
N ILE A 18 -18.25 -5.71 0.30
CA ILE A 18 -18.10 -6.33 -1.03
C ILE A 18 -19.32 -7.20 -1.35
N GLN A 19 -19.80 -7.99 -0.39
CA GLN A 19 -21.00 -8.80 -0.57
C GLN A 19 -22.23 -7.92 -0.83
N TYR A 20 -22.42 -6.86 -0.06
CA TYR A 20 -23.51 -5.88 -0.30
C TYR A 20 -23.46 -5.29 -1.71
N VAL A 21 -22.26 -4.94 -2.20
CA VAL A 21 -22.10 -4.41 -3.56
C VAL A 21 -22.46 -5.47 -4.61
N LYS A 22 -22.06 -6.73 -4.42
CA LYS A 22 -22.45 -7.86 -5.28
C LYS A 22 -23.95 -8.08 -5.30
N ASP A 23 -24.61 -7.98 -4.14
CA ASP A 23 -26.06 -8.16 -4.04
C ASP A 23 -26.82 -6.99 -4.69
N LYS A 24 -26.28 -5.77 -4.57
CA LYS A 24 -26.90 -4.55 -5.12
C LYS A 24 -26.75 -4.40 -6.63
N TYR A 25 -25.58 -4.72 -7.18
CA TYR A 25 -25.26 -4.48 -8.59
C TYR A 25 -25.27 -5.76 -9.46
N GLY A 26 -25.35 -6.91 -8.82
CA GLY A 26 -25.28 -8.22 -9.46
C GLY A 26 -23.91 -8.89 -9.31
N LYS A 27 -23.92 -10.18 -9.05
CA LYS A 27 -22.69 -10.98 -8.88
C LYS A 27 -21.84 -11.01 -10.15
N ASP A 28 -22.47 -10.95 -11.31
CA ASP A 28 -21.81 -10.96 -12.60
C ASP A 28 -21.22 -9.59 -13.01
N ALA A 29 -21.63 -8.53 -12.29
CA ALA A 29 -21.19 -7.15 -12.54
C ALA A 29 -20.07 -6.69 -11.61
N VAL A 30 -19.71 -7.49 -10.59
CA VAL A 30 -18.75 -7.10 -9.55
C VAL A 30 -17.64 -8.12 -9.42
N SER A 31 -16.38 -7.67 -9.50
CA SER A 31 -15.20 -8.49 -9.21
C SER A 31 -14.13 -7.70 -8.47
N GLN A 32 -13.13 -8.40 -7.98
CA GLN A 32 -11.87 -7.78 -7.56
C GLN A 32 -10.92 -7.68 -8.75
N ILE A 33 -9.79 -6.98 -8.58
CA ILE A 33 -8.81 -6.71 -9.64
C ILE A 33 -7.61 -7.63 -9.45
N ALA A 34 -7.05 -8.17 -10.54
CA ALA A 34 -5.80 -8.90 -10.50
C ALA A 34 -4.61 -7.98 -10.22
N THR A 35 -3.60 -8.55 -9.59
CA THR A 35 -2.26 -7.99 -9.53
C THR A 35 -1.27 -9.01 -10.07
N PHE A 36 -0.33 -8.56 -10.89
CA PHE A 36 0.73 -9.41 -11.40
C PHE A 36 2.02 -9.13 -10.64
N GLY A 37 2.49 -10.13 -9.90
CA GLY A 37 3.80 -10.08 -9.28
C GLY A 37 4.87 -10.36 -10.32
N THR A 38 5.75 -9.38 -10.57
CA THR A 38 6.88 -9.53 -11.48
C THR A 38 8.15 -9.89 -10.73
N MET A 39 9.08 -10.56 -11.41
CA MET A 39 10.40 -10.86 -10.90
C MET A 39 11.27 -9.60 -10.92
N ALA A 40 11.29 -8.85 -9.82
CA ALA A 40 12.22 -7.74 -9.64
C ALA A 40 13.67 -8.24 -9.50
N ALA A 41 14.66 -7.38 -9.78
CA ALA A 41 16.10 -7.70 -9.80
C ALA A 41 16.57 -8.60 -8.65
N ARG A 42 16.26 -8.24 -7.40
CA ARG A 42 16.66 -9.03 -6.22
C ARG A 42 16.03 -10.42 -6.17
N ALA A 43 14.78 -10.53 -6.61
CA ALA A 43 14.07 -11.81 -6.65
C ALA A 43 14.64 -12.70 -7.77
N ALA A 44 14.85 -12.15 -8.96
CA ALA A 44 15.44 -12.86 -10.10
C ALA A 44 16.81 -13.42 -9.73
N ILE A 45 17.70 -12.62 -9.12
CA ILE A 45 19.02 -13.06 -8.67
C ILE A 45 18.92 -14.25 -7.69
N ARG A 46 18.02 -14.16 -6.69
CA ARG A 46 17.88 -15.24 -5.70
C ARG A 46 17.27 -16.51 -6.28
N ASP A 47 16.32 -16.40 -7.19
CA ASP A 47 15.69 -17.55 -7.81
C ASP A 47 16.65 -18.26 -8.77
N VAL A 48 17.39 -17.51 -9.59
CA VAL A 48 18.44 -18.08 -10.46
C VAL A 48 19.55 -18.71 -9.64
N GLY A 49 20.04 -18.03 -8.59
CA GLY A 49 21.08 -18.58 -7.72
C GLY A 49 20.67 -19.89 -7.06
N ARG A 50 19.40 -20.03 -6.70
CA ARG A 50 18.86 -21.29 -6.16
C ARG A 50 18.86 -22.40 -7.20
N VAL A 51 18.48 -22.10 -8.44
CA VAL A 51 18.44 -23.08 -9.55
C VAL A 51 19.86 -23.50 -9.95
N LEU A 52 20.82 -22.58 -9.87
CA LEU A 52 22.24 -22.85 -10.10
C LEU A 52 22.96 -23.52 -8.91
N GLU A 53 22.20 -23.85 -7.85
CA GLU A 53 22.72 -24.46 -6.62
C GLU A 53 23.85 -23.65 -5.94
N GLN A 54 23.87 -22.33 -6.19
CA GLN A 54 24.83 -21.42 -5.54
C GLN A 54 24.47 -21.19 -4.08
N GLY A 55 25.45 -21.07 -3.22
CA GLY A 55 25.26 -20.89 -1.78
C GLY A 55 24.41 -19.65 -1.45
N TYR A 56 23.43 -19.80 -0.55
CA TYR A 56 22.50 -18.72 -0.17
C TYR A 56 23.22 -17.42 0.20
N ASN A 57 24.26 -17.47 1.03
CA ASN A 57 24.97 -16.27 1.47
C ASN A 57 25.68 -15.55 0.32
N PHE A 58 26.20 -16.28 -0.64
CA PHE A 58 26.82 -15.73 -1.84
C PHE A 58 25.78 -14.99 -2.69
N VAL A 59 24.67 -15.66 -3.01
CA VAL A 59 23.58 -15.10 -3.83
C VAL A 59 22.92 -13.91 -3.15
N ASP A 60 22.65 -14.01 -1.86
CA ASP A 60 22.04 -12.91 -1.08
C ASP A 60 22.97 -11.70 -0.97
N GLY A 61 24.29 -11.94 -0.89
CA GLY A 61 25.32 -10.90 -0.96
C GLY A 61 25.27 -10.12 -2.27
N ILE A 62 25.10 -10.81 -3.41
CA ILE A 62 24.92 -10.16 -4.73
C ILE A 62 23.58 -9.41 -4.79
N ALA A 63 22.49 -10.06 -4.37
CA ALA A 63 21.16 -9.43 -4.41
C ALA A 63 21.08 -8.16 -3.55
N LYS A 64 21.82 -8.08 -2.44
CA LYS A 64 21.88 -6.89 -1.57
C LYS A 64 22.63 -5.71 -2.18
N LEU A 65 23.48 -5.93 -3.17
CA LEU A 65 24.12 -4.85 -3.92
C LEU A 65 23.15 -4.09 -4.82
N ILE A 66 21.98 -4.65 -5.13
CA ILE A 66 20.94 -3.89 -5.86
C ILE A 66 20.41 -2.78 -4.94
N PRO A 67 20.53 -1.49 -5.31
CA PRO A 67 20.01 -0.39 -4.52
C PRO A 67 18.49 -0.51 -4.29
N ASN A 68 18.03 -0.12 -3.11
CA ASN A 68 16.61 -0.07 -2.78
C ASN A 68 16.18 1.38 -2.57
N LYS A 69 15.66 2.00 -3.63
CA LYS A 69 15.16 3.37 -3.58
C LYS A 69 13.62 3.34 -3.56
N PRO A 70 12.98 3.86 -2.52
CA PRO A 70 11.51 3.91 -2.44
C PRO A 70 10.92 4.59 -3.68
N GLY A 71 9.91 3.95 -4.29
CA GLY A 71 9.21 4.50 -5.45
C GLY A 71 9.93 4.37 -6.79
N GLN A 72 11.14 3.80 -6.83
CA GLN A 72 11.90 3.58 -8.06
C GLN A 72 12.07 2.08 -8.34
N TYR A 73 11.68 1.65 -9.54
CA TYR A 73 11.97 0.30 -10.03
C TYR A 73 13.45 0.24 -10.46
N MET A 74 14.25 -0.56 -9.75
CA MET A 74 15.67 -0.72 -10.01
C MET A 74 15.90 -2.02 -10.78
N THR A 75 16.37 -1.91 -12.02
CA THR A 75 16.78 -3.09 -12.82
C THR A 75 18.22 -3.48 -12.48
N ILE A 76 18.59 -4.73 -12.83
CA ILE A 76 19.99 -5.20 -12.71
C ILE A 76 20.93 -4.32 -13.51
N GLU A 77 20.53 -3.93 -14.72
CA GLU A 77 21.34 -3.06 -15.59
C GLU A 77 21.53 -1.64 -14.98
N MET A 78 20.50 -1.07 -14.38
CA MET A 78 20.61 0.21 -13.68
C MET A 78 21.51 0.07 -12.45
N ALA A 79 21.35 -1.02 -11.70
CA ALA A 79 22.15 -1.28 -10.52
C ALA A 79 23.64 -1.42 -10.83
N LYS A 80 24.01 -2.05 -11.94
CA LYS A 80 25.41 -2.12 -12.40
C LYS A 80 26.03 -0.75 -12.64
N LYS A 81 25.23 0.23 -13.08
CA LYS A 81 25.71 1.60 -13.34
C LYS A 81 25.86 2.40 -12.04
N GLU A 82 24.99 2.18 -11.08
CA GLU A 82 24.99 2.91 -9.80
C GLU A 82 25.95 2.28 -8.78
N GLU A 83 25.99 0.94 -8.70
CA GLU A 83 26.80 0.21 -7.73
C GLU A 83 28.03 -0.39 -8.43
N LYS A 84 29.18 0.28 -8.29
CA LYS A 84 30.43 -0.12 -8.93
C LYS A 84 30.87 -1.54 -8.55
N GLN A 85 30.67 -1.92 -7.29
CA GLN A 85 31.04 -3.24 -6.78
C GLN A 85 30.30 -4.36 -7.54
N LEU A 86 29.04 -4.16 -7.92
CA LEU A 86 28.27 -5.14 -8.69
C LEU A 86 28.87 -5.36 -10.07
N GLY A 87 29.23 -4.28 -10.77
CA GLY A 87 29.86 -4.34 -12.08
C GLY A 87 31.28 -4.91 -12.06
N GLU A 88 32.06 -4.62 -11.01
CA GLU A 88 33.41 -5.21 -10.82
C GLU A 88 33.33 -6.70 -10.55
N ARG A 89 32.41 -7.14 -9.71
CA ARG A 89 32.19 -8.57 -9.43
C ARG A 89 31.75 -9.33 -10.67
N GLU A 90 30.85 -8.77 -11.48
CA GLU A 90 30.45 -9.37 -12.76
C GLU A 90 31.63 -9.56 -13.72
N LYS A 91 32.58 -8.60 -13.76
CA LYS A 91 33.76 -8.68 -14.63
C LYS A 91 34.78 -9.73 -14.17
N ASN A 92 34.94 -9.85 -12.86
CA ASN A 92 36.03 -10.62 -12.25
C ASN A 92 35.63 -12.04 -11.83
N GLU A 93 34.31 -12.30 -11.63
CA GLU A 93 33.80 -13.57 -11.12
C GLU A 93 32.83 -14.19 -12.16
N ASP A 94 33.23 -15.33 -12.74
CA ASP A 94 32.45 -16.03 -13.77
C ASP A 94 31.10 -16.49 -13.25
N GLU A 95 31.02 -16.92 -11.98
CA GLU A 95 29.77 -17.31 -11.32
C GLU A 95 28.80 -16.14 -11.18
N VAL A 96 29.30 -14.95 -10.86
CA VAL A 96 28.48 -13.73 -10.78
C VAL A 96 27.99 -13.32 -12.16
N ARG A 97 28.88 -13.43 -13.18
CA ARG A 97 28.51 -13.12 -14.57
C ARG A 97 27.38 -14.00 -15.06
N GLN A 98 27.48 -15.32 -14.84
CA GLN A 98 26.45 -16.28 -15.21
C GLN A 98 25.14 -15.99 -14.47
N LEU A 99 25.20 -15.78 -13.16
CA LEU A 99 24.06 -15.47 -12.29
C LEU A 99 23.31 -14.22 -12.78
N LEU A 100 24.01 -13.11 -13.00
CA LEU A 100 23.42 -11.85 -13.44
C LEU A 100 22.88 -11.92 -14.86
N SER A 101 23.57 -12.60 -15.78
CA SER A 101 23.11 -12.78 -17.16
C SER A 101 21.79 -13.53 -17.24
N LEU A 102 21.62 -14.61 -16.48
CA LEU A 102 20.38 -15.37 -16.43
C LEU A 102 19.29 -14.60 -15.67
N ALA A 103 19.64 -13.92 -14.57
CA ALA A 103 18.69 -13.12 -13.80
C ALA A 103 18.11 -11.96 -14.63
N GLN A 104 18.91 -11.31 -15.48
CA GLN A 104 18.45 -10.27 -16.41
C GLN A 104 17.43 -10.77 -17.42
N GLN A 105 17.55 -12.01 -17.88
CA GLN A 105 16.59 -12.60 -18.83
C GLN A 105 15.23 -12.89 -18.16
N LEU A 106 15.21 -13.13 -16.85
CA LEU A 106 13.98 -13.38 -16.07
C LEU A 106 13.41 -12.12 -15.42
N GLU A 107 14.22 -11.06 -15.36
CA GLU A 107 13.79 -9.80 -14.76
C GLU A 107 12.58 -9.22 -15.50
N GLY A 108 11.55 -8.80 -14.75
CA GLY A 108 10.32 -8.24 -15.31
C GLY A 108 9.28 -9.28 -15.74
N MET A 109 9.63 -10.57 -15.82
CA MET A 109 8.65 -11.61 -16.14
C MET A 109 7.61 -11.74 -15.03
N THR A 110 6.35 -11.97 -15.44
CA THR A 110 5.27 -12.25 -14.48
C THR A 110 5.52 -13.59 -13.81
N ARG A 111 5.47 -13.60 -12.48
CA ARG A 111 5.71 -14.78 -11.64
C ARG A 111 4.44 -15.38 -11.08
N ASN A 112 3.53 -14.55 -10.60
CA ASN A 112 2.30 -14.97 -9.95
C ASN A 112 1.19 -13.96 -10.19
N VAL A 113 -0.03 -14.45 -10.09
CA VAL A 113 -1.25 -13.65 -10.07
C VAL A 113 -1.74 -13.56 -8.64
N GLY A 114 -1.94 -12.35 -8.17
CA GLY A 114 -2.53 -12.05 -6.87
C GLY A 114 -3.84 -11.27 -7.03
N MET A 115 -4.44 -10.94 -5.92
CA MET A 115 -5.63 -10.10 -5.86
C MET A 115 -5.26 -8.73 -5.30
N HIS A 116 -5.72 -7.67 -5.93
CA HIS A 116 -5.50 -6.29 -5.46
C HIS A 116 -6.16 -6.10 -4.09
N ALA A 117 -5.41 -5.56 -3.12
CA ALA A 117 -5.86 -5.46 -1.74
C ALA A 117 -7.14 -4.63 -1.53
N GLY A 118 -7.40 -3.65 -2.37
CA GLY A 118 -8.55 -2.73 -2.25
C GLY A 118 -9.43 -2.66 -3.49
N GLY A 119 -8.91 -3.03 -4.67
CA GLY A 119 -9.56 -2.79 -5.95
C GLY A 119 -10.82 -3.65 -6.18
N VAL A 120 -11.93 -2.98 -6.40
CA VAL A 120 -13.23 -3.59 -6.75
C VAL A 120 -13.74 -2.94 -8.03
N LEU A 121 -14.15 -3.76 -8.99
CA LEU A 121 -14.81 -3.33 -10.21
C LEU A 121 -16.33 -3.45 -10.04
N ILE A 122 -17.04 -2.44 -10.54
CA ILE A 122 -18.49 -2.45 -10.68
C ILE A 122 -18.78 -2.06 -12.13
N ALA A 123 -19.15 -3.03 -12.96
CA ALA A 123 -19.45 -2.80 -14.36
C ALA A 123 -20.91 -2.38 -14.57
N PRO A 124 -21.24 -1.66 -15.66
CA PRO A 124 -22.62 -1.29 -16.01
C PRO A 124 -23.42 -2.47 -16.60
N GLY A 125 -22.84 -3.66 -16.65
CA GLY A 125 -23.41 -4.90 -17.14
C GLY A 125 -22.56 -6.08 -16.67
N ARG A 126 -22.59 -7.21 -17.41
CA ARG A 126 -21.75 -8.35 -17.06
C ARG A 126 -20.28 -8.01 -17.30
N LEU A 127 -19.43 -8.30 -16.32
CA LEU A 127 -17.98 -8.07 -16.43
C LEU A 127 -17.35 -8.79 -17.63
N THR A 128 -17.87 -9.96 -18.00
CA THR A 128 -17.40 -10.73 -19.16
C THR A 128 -17.61 -10.04 -20.50
N ASP A 129 -18.44 -8.99 -20.56
CA ASP A 129 -18.63 -8.16 -21.74
C ASP A 129 -17.48 -7.13 -21.90
N PHE A 130 -16.68 -6.91 -20.84
CA PHE A 130 -15.59 -5.94 -20.76
C PHE A 130 -14.21 -6.56 -20.63
N CYS A 131 -14.07 -7.59 -19.79
CA CYS A 131 -12.79 -8.24 -19.53
C CYS A 131 -12.94 -9.73 -19.19
N PRO A 132 -11.90 -10.55 -19.48
CA PRO A 132 -11.87 -11.93 -19.05
C PRO A 132 -11.74 -11.99 -17.52
N LEU A 133 -12.30 -13.07 -16.94
CA LEU A 133 -12.29 -13.30 -15.49
C LEU A 133 -11.43 -14.51 -15.15
N TYR A 134 -10.92 -14.51 -13.93
CA TYR A 134 -10.13 -15.58 -13.34
C TYR A 134 -10.71 -15.93 -11.97
N THR A 135 -10.77 -17.21 -11.66
CA THR A 135 -11.20 -17.68 -10.35
C THR A 135 -9.97 -18.17 -9.58
N GLN A 136 -9.72 -17.56 -8.44
CA GLN A 136 -8.68 -17.99 -7.53
C GLN A 136 -9.28 -18.93 -6.49
N GLU A 137 -8.78 -20.18 -6.42
CA GLU A 137 -9.18 -21.11 -5.38
C GLU A 137 -8.78 -20.57 -4.00
N ALA A 138 -9.74 -20.53 -3.08
CA ALA A 138 -9.47 -20.20 -1.69
C ALA A 138 -8.73 -21.37 -1.03
N LYS A 139 -7.48 -21.18 -0.62
CA LYS A 139 -6.65 -22.23 -0.02
C LYS A 139 -7.19 -22.81 1.28
N ASP A 140 -8.14 -22.14 1.96
CA ASP A 140 -8.59 -22.47 3.31
C ASP A 140 -10.12 -22.47 3.53
N SER A 141 -10.96 -22.34 2.50
CA SER A 141 -12.41 -22.33 2.70
C SER A 141 -13.01 -23.72 2.51
N LYS A 142 -13.72 -24.22 3.54
CA LYS A 142 -14.53 -25.43 3.47
C LYS A 142 -15.75 -25.30 2.54
N ASP A 143 -16.04 -24.10 2.07
CA ASP A 143 -17.12 -23.81 1.12
C ASP A 143 -16.54 -23.74 -0.29
N GLN A 144 -16.61 -24.86 -1.00
CA GLN A 144 -16.13 -25.04 -2.39
C GLN A 144 -16.88 -24.20 -3.44
N GLU A 145 -17.89 -23.42 -3.08
CA GLU A 145 -18.72 -22.66 -4.04
C GLU A 145 -18.34 -21.18 -4.20
N SER A 146 -17.36 -20.65 -3.45
CA SER A 146 -17.01 -19.23 -3.55
C SER A 146 -15.54 -18.96 -3.82
N GLY A 147 -15.01 -19.45 -4.94
CA GLY A 147 -13.77 -18.90 -5.47
C GLY A 147 -13.92 -17.38 -5.71
N SER A 148 -12.96 -16.58 -5.25
CA SER A 148 -13.00 -15.14 -5.51
C SER A 148 -12.83 -14.91 -7.01
N VAL A 149 -13.82 -14.29 -7.65
CA VAL A 149 -13.74 -13.88 -9.05
C VAL A 149 -12.94 -12.58 -9.14
N ILE A 150 -11.90 -12.58 -9.95
CA ILE A 150 -11.05 -11.42 -10.21
C ILE A 150 -10.96 -11.16 -11.72
N SER A 151 -10.73 -9.90 -12.13
CA SER A 151 -10.42 -9.57 -13.53
C SER A 151 -9.08 -10.20 -13.91
N GLN A 152 -8.92 -10.61 -15.20
CA GLN A 152 -7.58 -10.95 -15.71
C GLN A 152 -6.79 -9.70 -16.11
N PHE A 153 -7.42 -8.54 -16.17
CA PHE A 153 -6.77 -7.26 -16.37
C PHE A 153 -6.35 -6.67 -15.02
N ASP A 154 -5.19 -6.04 -14.98
CA ASP A 154 -4.71 -5.31 -13.81
C ASP A 154 -5.37 -3.92 -13.66
N LYS A 155 -4.89 -3.14 -12.68
CA LYS A 155 -5.44 -1.81 -12.38
C LYS A 155 -5.34 -0.81 -13.54
N ASP A 156 -4.32 -0.92 -14.39
CA ASP A 156 -4.06 0.00 -15.48
C ASP A 156 -4.87 -0.42 -16.71
N ASP A 157 -4.94 -1.72 -17.00
CA ASP A 157 -5.73 -2.28 -18.09
C ASP A 157 -7.24 -2.06 -17.91
N VAL A 158 -7.76 -2.25 -16.67
CA VAL A 158 -9.19 -2.01 -16.40
C VAL A 158 -9.58 -0.54 -16.57
N GLU A 159 -8.68 0.39 -16.26
CA GLU A 159 -8.88 1.82 -16.51
C GLU A 159 -8.80 2.13 -18.01
N ALA A 160 -7.88 1.51 -18.75
CA ALA A 160 -7.71 1.70 -20.19
C ALA A 160 -8.94 1.28 -20.99
N ILE A 161 -9.68 0.25 -20.57
CA ILE A 161 -10.94 -0.18 -21.18
C ILE A 161 -12.16 0.61 -20.69
N GLY A 162 -11.97 1.62 -19.83
CA GLY A 162 -13.00 2.53 -19.36
C GLY A 162 -13.82 2.03 -18.15
N LEU A 163 -13.41 0.95 -17.49
CA LEU A 163 -14.05 0.53 -16.23
C LEU A 163 -13.60 1.41 -15.07
N VAL A 164 -14.52 1.68 -14.15
CA VAL A 164 -14.24 2.43 -12.94
C VAL A 164 -13.75 1.47 -11.84
N LYS A 165 -12.58 1.77 -11.31
CA LYS A 165 -12.00 1.09 -10.15
C LYS A 165 -12.43 1.80 -8.87
N PHE A 166 -13.01 1.04 -7.94
CA PHE A 166 -13.30 1.48 -6.58
C PHE A 166 -12.28 0.87 -5.63
N ASP A 167 -11.67 1.68 -4.79
CA ASP A 167 -10.69 1.20 -3.80
C ASP A 167 -11.37 1.06 -2.43
N PHE A 168 -11.70 -0.19 -2.07
CA PHE A 168 -12.27 -0.57 -0.78
C PHE A 168 -11.17 -1.11 0.12
N LEU A 169 -10.39 -0.20 0.69
CA LEU A 169 -9.23 -0.58 1.49
C LEU A 169 -9.65 -0.97 2.91
N GLY A 170 -9.24 -2.17 3.34
CA GLY A 170 -9.37 -2.59 4.74
C GLY A 170 -8.26 -1.99 5.60
N LEU A 171 -8.63 -1.26 6.66
CA LEU A 171 -7.69 -0.70 7.64
C LEU A 171 -7.88 -1.33 9.02
N THR A 172 -6.81 -1.92 9.54
CA THR A 172 -6.77 -2.49 10.90
C THR A 172 -7.05 -1.43 11.97
N THR A 173 -6.60 -0.20 11.76
CA THR A 173 -6.87 0.92 12.69
C THR A 173 -8.36 1.17 12.87
N LEU A 174 -9.16 1.10 11.80
CA LEU A 174 -10.62 1.22 11.92
C LEU A 174 -11.23 0.05 12.68
N THR A 175 -10.66 -1.14 12.58
CA THR A 175 -11.08 -2.29 13.40
C THR A 175 -10.79 -2.07 14.88
N ILE A 176 -9.64 -1.50 15.21
CA ILE A 176 -9.27 -1.15 16.60
C ILE A 176 -10.23 -0.08 17.14
N LEU A 177 -10.51 0.96 16.37
CA LEU A 177 -11.45 2.01 16.76
C LEU A 177 -12.87 1.47 16.98
N ALA A 178 -13.36 0.60 16.09
CA ALA A 178 -14.67 -0.04 16.25
C ALA A 178 -14.71 -0.94 17.51
N ALA A 179 -13.63 -1.66 17.81
CA ALA A 179 -13.52 -2.45 19.04
C ALA A 179 -13.50 -1.57 20.29
N ALA A 180 -12.75 -0.45 20.26
CA ALA A 180 -12.71 0.52 21.35
C ALA A 180 -14.08 1.11 21.64
N GLU A 181 -14.82 1.54 20.62
CA GLU A 181 -16.19 2.01 20.75
C GLU A 181 -17.10 0.97 21.39
N LYS A 182 -17.04 -0.28 20.93
CA LYS A 182 -17.79 -1.39 21.50
C LYS A 182 -17.49 -1.59 22.99
N TRP A 183 -16.22 -1.54 23.37
CA TRP A 183 -15.80 -1.70 24.77
C TRP A 183 -16.25 -0.53 25.65
N ILE A 184 -16.17 0.71 25.16
CA ILE A 184 -16.68 1.90 25.88
C ILE A 184 -18.16 1.71 26.19
N LYS A 185 -18.96 1.35 25.19
CA LYS A 185 -20.42 1.10 25.37
C LYS A 185 -20.73 -0.05 26.33
N THR A 186 -19.87 -1.06 26.37
CA THR A 186 -20.07 -2.24 27.22
C THR A 186 -19.66 -1.97 28.67
N LEU A 187 -18.54 -1.28 28.88
CA LEU A 187 -17.96 -1.09 30.23
C LEU A 187 -18.52 0.13 30.96
N HIS A 188 -19.09 1.09 30.25
CA HIS A 188 -19.63 2.33 30.82
C HIS A 188 -21.13 2.44 30.58
N ALA A 189 -21.91 2.21 31.65
CA ALA A 189 -23.38 2.22 31.56
C ALA A 189 -23.97 3.58 31.14
N ASP A 190 -23.28 4.68 31.44
CA ASP A 190 -23.60 6.05 31.07
C ASP A 190 -23.19 6.42 29.63
N ARG A 191 -22.53 5.52 28.91
CA ARG A 191 -21.98 5.75 27.54
C ARG A 191 -22.51 4.77 26.51
N LYS A 192 -23.69 4.21 26.69
CA LYS A 192 -24.27 3.23 25.76
C LYS A 192 -24.46 3.77 24.35
N ASP A 193 -24.77 5.07 24.24
CA ASP A 193 -25.00 5.77 22.96
C ASP A 193 -23.75 6.52 22.45
N TRP A 194 -22.59 6.36 23.13
CA TRP A 194 -21.37 7.05 22.73
C TRP A 194 -20.96 6.67 21.31
N ASN A 195 -20.58 7.65 20.49
CA ASN A 195 -20.20 7.46 19.09
C ASN A 195 -18.86 8.14 18.82
N ILE A 196 -17.92 7.40 18.27
CA ILE A 196 -16.60 7.91 17.94
C ILE A 196 -16.65 9.04 16.89
N GLY A 197 -17.67 9.05 16.03
CA GLY A 197 -17.87 10.10 15.03
C GLY A 197 -18.29 11.45 15.61
N GLU A 198 -18.66 11.51 16.90
CA GLU A 198 -19.12 12.71 17.60
C GLU A 198 -18.07 13.31 18.53
N ILE A 199 -16.84 12.74 18.57
CA ILE A 199 -15.75 13.30 19.38
C ILE A 199 -15.34 14.67 18.83
N LEU A 200 -15.04 15.60 19.75
CA LEU A 200 -14.50 16.90 19.39
C LEU A 200 -13.07 16.76 18.88
N LEU A 201 -12.74 17.50 17.81
CA LEU A 201 -11.42 17.47 17.17
C LEU A 201 -10.47 18.57 17.66
N ASP A 202 -10.75 19.16 18.83
CA ASP A 202 -10.04 20.30 19.42
C ASP A 202 -9.43 20.01 20.80
N ASP A 203 -9.37 18.74 21.20
CA ASP A 203 -8.78 18.33 22.48
C ASP A 203 -7.29 18.68 22.56
N GLN A 204 -6.98 19.66 23.40
CA GLN A 204 -5.61 20.15 23.60
C GLN A 204 -4.66 19.07 24.15
N LYS A 205 -5.16 18.11 24.94
CA LYS A 205 -4.34 17.00 25.46
C LYS A 205 -3.92 16.07 24.31
N ALA A 206 -4.78 15.85 23.32
CA ALA A 206 -4.43 15.10 22.13
C ALA A 206 -3.37 15.84 21.32
N PHE A 207 -3.47 17.17 21.15
CA PHE A 207 -2.45 17.96 20.47
C PHE A 207 -1.11 17.99 21.22
N GLU A 208 -1.09 17.95 22.55
CA GLU A 208 0.17 17.82 23.31
C GLU A 208 0.90 16.49 23.00
N VAL A 209 0.18 15.40 22.81
CA VAL A 209 0.76 14.12 22.37
C VAL A 209 1.45 14.28 21.02
N LEU A 210 0.81 15.01 20.08
CA LEU A 210 1.35 15.28 18.75
C LEU A 210 2.54 16.24 18.78
N LYS A 211 2.44 17.36 19.51
CA LYS A 211 3.51 18.35 19.67
C LYS A 211 4.78 17.75 20.25
N ASN A 212 4.64 16.82 21.19
CA ASN A 212 5.76 16.10 21.82
C ASN A 212 6.23 14.91 20.98
N ALA A 213 5.56 14.61 19.86
CA ALA A 213 5.81 13.46 18.99
C ALA A 213 5.79 12.11 19.75
N ASN A 214 4.96 12.00 20.79
CA ASN A 214 4.72 10.76 21.52
C ASN A 214 3.73 9.87 20.76
N THR A 215 4.01 9.62 19.47
CA THR A 215 3.09 9.04 18.49
C THR A 215 3.43 7.60 18.12
N VAL A 216 4.06 6.85 19.02
CA VAL A 216 4.24 5.40 18.84
C VAL A 216 2.85 4.75 18.78
N ALA A 217 2.65 3.91 17.76
CA ALA A 217 1.37 3.26 17.44
C ALA A 217 0.20 4.22 17.09
N VAL A 218 0.47 5.49 16.84
CA VAL A 218 -0.52 6.40 16.26
C VAL A 218 -0.43 6.30 14.74
N PHE A 219 -1.49 5.79 14.12
CA PHE A 219 -1.53 5.51 12.68
C PHE A 219 -1.07 6.72 11.85
N GLN A 220 -0.21 6.46 10.86
CA GLN A 220 0.43 7.43 9.97
C GLN A 220 1.38 8.45 10.64
N LEU A 221 1.39 8.56 11.97
CA LEU A 221 2.19 9.56 12.69
C LEU A 221 3.37 8.96 13.46
N GLU A 222 3.62 7.66 13.33
CA GLU A 222 4.58 6.89 14.13
C GLU A 222 6.00 6.80 13.55
N SER A 223 6.20 7.13 12.26
CA SER A 223 7.52 7.05 11.64
C SER A 223 8.47 8.12 12.20
N ARG A 224 9.77 7.80 12.23
CA ARG A 224 10.79 8.77 12.71
C ARG A 224 10.75 10.11 11.97
N GLY A 225 10.52 10.08 10.64
CA GLY A 225 10.41 11.29 9.82
C GLY A 225 9.17 12.10 10.19
N MET A 226 8.01 11.44 10.35
CA MET A 226 6.79 12.11 10.77
C MET A 226 6.91 12.68 12.19
N GLN A 227 7.53 11.95 13.12
CA GLN A 227 7.80 12.45 14.48
C GLN A 227 8.73 13.68 14.48
N GLY A 228 9.75 13.71 13.61
CA GLY A 228 10.58 14.89 13.39
C GLY A 228 9.76 16.10 12.95
N MET A 229 8.94 15.93 11.93
CA MET A 229 8.05 16.96 11.40
C MET A 229 7.04 17.47 12.44
N LEU A 230 6.44 16.57 13.26
CA LEU A 230 5.52 16.96 14.34
C LEU A 230 6.20 17.84 15.40
N ARG A 231 7.46 17.57 15.77
CA ARG A 231 8.22 18.40 16.72
C ARG A 231 8.45 19.82 16.20
N GLU A 232 8.66 19.96 14.89
CA GLU A 232 8.89 21.24 14.25
C GLU A 232 7.59 22.00 13.98
N ALA A 233 6.57 21.31 13.47
CA ALA A 233 5.29 21.90 13.10
C ALA A 233 4.42 22.25 14.32
N LYS A 234 4.54 21.50 15.44
CA LYS A 234 3.78 21.68 16.68
C LYS A 234 2.27 21.87 16.41
N PRO A 235 1.58 20.87 15.84
CA PRO A 235 0.18 20.99 15.46
C PRO A 235 -0.69 21.32 16.69
N ASP A 236 -1.59 22.27 16.55
CA ASP A 236 -2.49 22.77 17.59
C ASP A 236 -3.97 22.83 17.14
N ARG A 237 -4.23 22.44 15.90
CA ARG A 237 -5.55 22.32 15.31
C ARG A 237 -5.60 21.17 14.31
N PHE A 238 -6.80 20.69 14.01
CA PHE A 238 -6.99 19.52 13.17
C PHE A 238 -6.50 19.70 11.72
N GLU A 239 -6.64 20.92 11.19
CA GLU A 239 -6.19 21.29 9.84
C GLU A 239 -4.67 21.10 9.68
N ASP A 240 -3.89 21.29 10.75
CA ASP A 240 -2.46 21.03 10.71
C ASP A 240 -2.17 19.54 10.47
N ILE A 241 -2.94 18.65 11.10
CA ILE A 241 -2.80 17.21 10.91
C ILE A 241 -3.12 16.85 9.46
N ILE A 242 -4.21 17.42 8.91
CA ILE A 242 -4.58 17.22 7.50
C ILE A 242 -3.43 17.64 6.58
N ALA A 243 -2.86 18.82 6.80
CA ALA A 243 -1.75 19.34 6.01
C ALA A 243 -0.51 18.47 6.11
N LEU A 244 -0.11 18.06 7.32
CA LEU A 244 1.07 17.22 7.55
C LEU A 244 0.94 15.85 6.87
N VAL A 245 -0.20 15.18 6.99
CA VAL A 245 -0.47 13.90 6.32
C VAL A 245 -0.51 14.06 4.80
N ALA A 246 -1.04 15.18 4.29
CA ALA A 246 -1.06 15.47 2.86
C ALA A 246 0.32 15.73 2.28
N LEU A 247 1.20 16.43 3.02
CA LEU A 247 2.54 16.80 2.59
C LEU A 247 3.56 15.67 2.75
N TYR A 248 3.41 14.79 3.74
CA TYR A 248 4.40 13.73 4.02
C TYR A 248 4.26 12.55 3.04
N ARG A 249 4.55 12.82 1.77
CA ARG A 249 4.60 11.83 0.68
C ARG A 249 5.60 12.27 -0.39
N PRO A 250 6.13 11.35 -1.22
CA PRO A 250 7.00 11.72 -2.34
C PRO A 250 6.35 12.77 -3.24
N GLY A 251 7.07 13.81 -3.58
CA GLY A 251 6.61 14.98 -4.33
C GLY A 251 6.33 16.20 -3.43
N PRO A 252 5.21 16.24 -2.69
CA PRO A 252 4.89 17.42 -1.88
C PRO A 252 5.76 17.59 -0.62
N MET A 253 6.60 16.62 -0.29
CA MET A 253 7.46 16.65 0.92
C MET A 253 8.41 17.85 0.96
N ASP A 254 8.83 18.34 -0.20
CA ASP A 254 9.70 19.51 -0.31
C ASP A 254 9.02 20.82 0.15
N LEU A 255 7.69 20.84 0.24
CA LEU A 255 6.90 21.99 0.72
C LEU A 255 6.72 22.02 2.26
N ILE A 256 7.17 20.99 2.97
CA ILE A 256 7.04 20.90 4.43
C ILE A 256 7.72 22.07 5.16
N PRO A 257 8.96 22.46 4.81
CA PRO A 257 9.61 23.61 5.45
C PRO A 257 8.79 24.90 5.30
N ASP A 258 8.29 25.19 4.12
CA ASP A 258 7.47 26.37 3.84
C ASP A 258 6.16 26.35 4.65
N PHE A 259 5.51 25.19 4.74
CA PHE A 259 4.31 25.05 5.59
C PHE A 259 4.62 25.37 7.05
N ILE A 260 5.72 24.87 7.60
CA ILE A 260 6.14 25.09 8.98
C ILE A 260 6.44 26.56 9.23
N GLU A 261 7.20 27.20 8.33
CA GLU A 261 7.54 28.63 8.44
C GLU A 261 6.29 29.52 8.38
N ARG A 262 5.34 29.21 7.49
CA ARG A 262 4.06 29.93 7.37
C ARG A 262 3.17 29.72 8.58
N LYS A 263 3.08 28.49 9.08
CA LYS A 263 2.31 28.16 10.29
C LYS A 263 2.81 28.98 11.50
N HIS A 264 4.11 29.14 11.65
CA HIS A 264 4.72 29.89 12.76
C HIS A 264 4.84 31.40 12.48
N GLY A 265 4.28 31.91 11.38
CA GLY A 265 4.28 33.33 11.04
C GLY A 265 5.64 33.88 10.61
N ARG A 266 6.62 33.01 10.32
CA ARG A 266 7.97 33.42 9.89
C ARG A 266 8.06 33.67 8.39
N GLN A 267 7.10 33.16 7.61
CA GLN A 267 6.95 33.40 6.18
C GLN A 267 5.52 33.87 5.88
N LYS A 268 5.36 34.87 5.01
CA LYS A 268 4.03 35.35 4.57
C LYS A 268 3.37 34.32 3.66
N VAL A 269 2.05 34.21 3.77
CA VAL A 269 1.21 33.51 2.81
C VAL A 269 0.90 34.51 1.70
N GLU A 270 1.33 34.23 0.48
CA GLU A 270 0.99 34.99 -0.71
C GLU A 270 -0.38 34.62 -1.24
#